data_02a5bfc241a8d60f904669bcf19448d2
#
_entry.id   02a5bfc241a8d60f904669bcf19448d2
#
_cell.length_a   1.000
_cell.length_b   1.000
_cell.length_c   1.000
_cell.angle_alpha   90.00
_cell.angle_beta   90.00
_cell.angle_gamma   90.00
#
_symmetry.space_group_name_H-M   'P 1'
#
loop_
_entity.id
_entity.type
_entity.pdbx_description
1 polymer ?
#
loop_
_entity_poly.entity_id
_entity_poly.type
_entity_poly.pdbx_seq_one_letter_code
_entity_poly.pdbx_strand_id
1 'polypeptide(L)'
;GTLTINGGTFENTAENNGYSILDGDEATTETVPVINITGGTFKSTIGATKPANTTTVITISGGTYSFDPTNYVTDTETYRVIDNGDGTYKVAPNSQVYSVTLNACGGSEVMVEDFEEENIPDNGIELPIPTKAGYKFDGWYTEENNGSQVNGITKDNLSDIFRNEATVTLYAHWTLLNYT
;
A
#
# COMPACT_ATOMS: atom_id res chain seq x y z
N GLY A 1 19.25 -24.68 -5.26
CA GLY A 1 18.05 -24.56 -6.11
C GLY A 1 17.13 -23.44 -5.64
N THR A 2 16.21 -23.04 -6.49
CA THR A 2 15.23 -21.98 -6.19
C THR A 2 13.83 -22.53 -6.33
N LEU A 3 12.98 -22.32 -5.32
CA LEU A 3 11.54 -22.55 -5.34
C LEU A 3 10.82 -21.21 -5.36
N THR A 4 9.89 -21.01 -6.30
CA THR A 4 9.04 -19.82 -6.33
C THR A 4 7.58 -20.24 -6.16
N ILE A 5 6.88 -19.59 -5.22
CA ILE A 5 5.48 -19.81 -4.92
C ILE A 5 4.71 -18.51 -5.15
N ASN A 6 3.79 -18.52 -6.12
CA ASN A 6 3.00 -17.36 -6.50
C ASN A 6 1.49 -17.49 -6.17
N GLY A 7 1.08 -18.61 -5.56
CA GLY A 7 -0.31 -18.85 -5.18
C GLY A 7 -0.52 -20.22 -4.56
N GLY A 8 -1.78 -20.53 -4.24
CA GLY A 8 -2.18 -21.79 -3.61
C GLY A 8 -2.44 -21.66 -2.11
N THR A 9 -2.98 -22.73 -1.51
CA THR A 9 -3.18 -22.83 -0.06
C THR A 9 -2.29 -23.94 0.49
N PHE A 10 -1.54 -23.62 1.53
CA PHE A 10 -0.56 -24.50 2.16
C PHE A 10 -0.93 -24.68 3.63
N GLU A 11 -1.18 -25.91 4.03
CA GLU A 11 -1.55 -26.27 5.38
C GLU A 11 -0.85 -27.57 5.76
N ASN A 12 -0.27 -27.59 6.95
CA ASN A 12 0.19 -28.83 7.55
C ASN A 12 -0.85 -29.30 8.56
N THR A 13 -1.40 -30.47 8.33
CA THR A 13 -2.43 -31.11 9.19
C THR A 13 -1.81 -32.07 10.21
N ALA A 14 -0.49 -32.19 10.28
CA ALA A 14 0.18 -33.04 11.25
C ALA A 14 0.13 -32.42 12.66
N GLU A 15 -0.10 -33.25 13.68
CA GLU A 15 -0.23 -32.83 15.08
C GLU A 15 1.07 -32.31 15.71
N ASN A 16 2.21 -32.38 15.02
CA ASN A 16 3.53 -32.03 15.54
C ASN A 16 4.14 -30.88 14.73
N ASN A 17 4.14 -29.65 15.25
CA ASN A 17 4.91 -28.48 14.80
C ASN A 17 5.20 -28.41 13.29
N GLY A 18 4.18 -28.74 12.49
CA GLY A 18 4.36 -28.89 11.07
C GLY A 18 4.51 -27.56 10.36
N TYR A 19 5.38 -27.51 9.38
CA TYR A 19 5.55 -26.39 8.48
C TYR A 19 4.67 -26.56 7.24
N SER A 20 4.12 -25.46 6.72
CA SER A 20 3.42 -25.46 5.42
C SER A 20 4.39 -25.74 4.27
N ILE A 21 5.63 -25.31 4.41
CA ILE A 21 6.75 -25.55 3.50
C ILE A 21 7.97 -25.87 4.34
N LEU A 22 8.65 -26.92 3.98
CA LEU A 22 9.87 -27.36 4.63
C LEU A 22 10.93 -27.63 3.57
N ASP A 23 12.10 -27.05 3.74
CA ASP A 23 13.29 -27.42 2.97
C ASP A 23 13.88 -28.72 3.52
N GLY A 24 14.12 -29.68 2.62
CA GLY A 24 14.61 -31.01 3.02
C GLY A 24 16.09 -31.02 3.40
N ASP A 25 16.46 -32.00 4.23
CA ASP A 25 17.72 -32.14 4.97
C ASP A 25 18.92 -32.68 4.13
N GLU A 26 18.81 -32.89 2.83
CA GLU A 26 19.86 -33.58 2.06
C GLU A 26 20.69 -32.67 1.11
N ALA A 27 20.76 -31.37 1.37
CA ALA A 27 21.62 -30.51 0.58
C ALA A 27 23.12 -30.74 0.95
N THR A 28 23.74 -31.70 0.32
CA THR A 28 25.19 -31.96 0.40
C THR A 28 26.02 -31.05 -0.49
N THR A 29 25.41 -30.05 -1.12
CA THR A 29 26.03 -29.14 -2.10
C THR A 29 26.18 -27.72 -1.55
N GLU A 30 27.23 -27.03 -1.98
CA GLU A 30 27.57 -25.65 -1.60
C GLU A 30 26.54 -24.58 -2.03
N THR A 31 25.40 -24.97 -2.59
CA THR A 31 24.36 -24.05 -3.07
C THR A 31 23.31 -23.81 -2.00
N VAL A 32 23.18 -22.57 -1.55
CA VAL A 32 22.13 -22.13 -0.65
C VAL A 32 20.76 -22.28 -1.33
N PRO A 33 19.79 -23.03 -0.75
CA PRO A 33 18.44 -23.06 -1.23
C PRO A 33 17.76 -21.69 -1.06
N VAL A 34 16.94 -21.32 -2.05
CA VAL A 34 16.18 -20.07 -2.04
C VAL A 34 14.70 -20.38 -2.21
N ILE A 35 13.87 -19.84 -1.33
CA ILE A 35 12.40 -19.92 -1.41
C ILE A 35 11.86 -18.49 -1.55
N ASN A 36 11.25 -18.20 -2.70
CA ASN A 36 10.61 -16.93 -2.97
C ASN A 36 9.09 -17.10 -2.93
N ILE A 37 8.41 -16.36 -2.06
CA ILE A 37 6.97 -16.40 -1.92
C ILE A 37 6.40 -15.04 -2.34
N THR A 38 5.69 -15.02 -3.46
CA THR A 38 5.06 -13.82 -4.01
C THR A 38 3.54 -13.82 -3.83
N GLY A 39 2.97 -14.92 -3.31
CA GLY A 39 1.54 -15.05 -3.06
C GLY A 39 1.19 -16.41 -2.43
N GLY A 40 -0.10 -16.60 -2.16
CA GLY A 40 -0.63 -17.82 -1.54
C GLY A 40 -1.15 -17.62 -0.13
N THR A 41 -1.78 -18.64 0.43
CA THR A 41 -2.29 -18.66 1.81
C THR A 41 -1.58 -19.75 2.61
N PHE A 42 -0.97 -19.36 3.72
CA PHE A 42 -0.16 -20.25 4.56
C PHE A 42 -0.81 -20.35 5.94
N LYS A 43 -1.39 -21.52 6.22
CA LYS A 43 -2.11 -21.80 7.47
C LYS A 43 -1.24 -22.42 8.57
N SER A 44 0.02 -22.67 8.27
CA SER A 44 1.03 -23.15 9.20
C SER A 44 2.34 -22.42 8.94
N THR A 45 3.25 -22.42 9.91
CA THR A 45 4.55 -21.75 9.78
C THR A 45 5.34 -22.27 8.58
N ILE A 46 6.20 -21.40 8.05
CA ILE A 46 7.20 -21.75 7.03
C ILE A 46 8.50 -22.02 7.77
N GLY A 47 9.18 -23.07 7.40
CA GLY A 47 10.44 -23.42 8.04
C GLY A 47 11.43 -24.04 7.07
N ALA A 48 12.68 -24.03 7.50
CA ALA A 48 13.76 -24.76 6.87
C ALA A 48 14.44 -25.62 7.93
N THR A 49 14.55 -26.93 7.68
CA THR A 49 15.46 -27.76 8.45
C THR A 49 16.86 -27.52 7.94
N LYS A 50 17.75 -27.08 8.84
CA LYS A 50 19.14 -26.81 8.49
C LYS A 50 19.95 -28.09 8.59
N PRO A 51 20.66 -28.51 7.53
CA PRO A 51 21.94 -29.16 7.70
C PRO A 51 22.90 -28.14 8.34
N ALA A 52 23.84 -28.60 9.16
CA ALA A 52 24.68 -27.77 10.03
C ALA A 52 25.46 -26.64 9.33
N ASN A 53 25.50 -26.57 8.00
CA ASN A 53 26.33 -25.67 7.21
C ASN A 53 25.60 -24.88 6.10
N THR A 54 24.28 -24.98 5.93
CA THR A 54 23.53 -24.24 4.90
C THR A 54 22.37 -23.49 5.51
N THR A 55 22.17 -22.23 5.08
CA THR A 55 21.04 -21.41 5.51
C THR A 55 20.12 -21.20 4.32
N THR A 56 18.93 -21.81 4.35
CA THR A 56 17.89 -21.52 3.35
C THR A 56 17.50 -20.06 3.45
N VAL A 57 17.51 -19.37 2.32
CA VAL A 57 17.02 -18.00 2.23
C VAL A 57 15.54 -18.04 1.86
N ILE A 58 14.69 -17.54 2.75
CA ILE A 58 13.26 -17.39 2.53
C ILE A 58 12.97 -15.90 2.37
N THR A 59 12.38 -15.53 1.23
CA THR A 59 11.97 -14.15 0.94
C THR A 59 10.49 -14.11 0.64
N ILE A 60 9.77 -13.23 1.34
CA ILE A 60 8.34 -13.04 1.17
C ILE A 60 8.08 -11.65 0.61
N SER A 61 7.34 -11.56 -0.49
CA SER A 61 6.87 -10.34 -1.14
C SER A 61 5.36 -10.31 -1.38
N GLY A 62 4.62 -11.29 -0.85
CA GLY A 62 3.16 -11.36 -0.96
C GLY A 62 2.59 -12.54 -0.19
N GLY A 63 1.25 -12.64 -0.14
CA GLY A 63 0.54 -13.76 0.49
C GLY A 63 -0.13 -13.44 1.81
N THR A 64 -0.87 -14.41 2.34
CA THR A 64 -1.58 -14.36 3.63
C THR A 64 -1.10 -15.48 4.54
N TYR A 65 -0.86 -15.18 5.80
CA TYR A 65 -0.18 -16.06 6.76
C TYR A 65 -0.98 -16.14 8.06
N SER A 66 -1.05 -17.30 8.68
CA SER A 66 -1.56 -17.49 10.06
C SER A 66 -0.51 -17.24 11.14
N PHE A 67 0.61 -16.66 10.79
CA PHE A 67 1.72 -16.29 11.68
C PHE A 67 2.34 -14.98 11.18
N ASP A 68 3.05 -14.26 12.05
CA ASP A 68 3.76 -13.04 11.67
C ASP A 68 4.95 -13.34 10.75
N PRO A 69 4.90 -12.93 9.45
CA PRO A 69 5.94 -13.20 8.48
C PRO A 69 7.06 -12.15 8.45
N THR A 70 7.10 -11.20 9.38
CA THR A 70 8.01 -10.03 9.36
C THR A 70 9.48 -10.43 9.19
N ASN A 71 9.91 -11.53 9.82
CA ASN A 71 11.30 -11.99 9.72
C ASN A 71 11.71 -12.50 8.32
N TYR A 72 10.76 -12.69 7.43
CA TYR A 72 10.97 -13.18 6.06
C TYR A 72 10.77 -12.08 5.00
N VAL A 73 10.27 -10.91 5.38
CA VAL A 73 10.16 -9.74 4.50
C VAL A 73 11.46 -8.97 4.57
N THR A 74 12.37 -9.26 3.64
CA THR A 74 13.73 -8.67 3.63
C THR A 74 13.80 -7.31 2.94
N ASP A 75 12.87 -7.06 2.03
CA ASP A 75 12.72 -5.77 1.33
C ASP A 75 11.58 -4.96 1.96
N THR A 76 11.88 -4.30 3.08
CA THR A 76 10.92 -3.48 3.83
C THR A 76 10.70 -2.09 3.21
N GLU A 77 11.48 -1.71 2.21
CA GLU A 77 11.28 -0.47 1.44
C GLU A 77 10.15 -0.66 0.42
N THR A 78 10.01 -1.88 -0.13
CA THR A 78 8.99 -2.19 -1.15
C THR A 78 7.76 -2.88 -0.55
N TYR A 79 7.91 -3.66 0.53
CA TYR A 79 6.84 -4.48 1.09
C TYR A 79 6.65 -4.24 2.58
N ARG A 80 5.42 -4.38 3.03
CA ARG A 80 5.01 -4.30 4.45
C ARG A 80 4.23 -5.53 4.88
N VAL A 81 4.24 -5.79 6.18
CA VAL A 81 3.35 -6.76 6.84
C VAL A 81 2.16 -6.02 7.41
N ILE A 82 0.97 -6.48 7.10
CA ILE A 82 -0.30 -5.95 7.58
C ILE A 82 -0.91 -7.00 8.52
N ASP A 83 -1.14 -6.64 9.77
CA ASP A 83 -1.95 -7.45 10.71
C ASP A 83 -3.43 -7.22 10.41
N ASN A 84 -4.16 -8.27 10.02
CA ASN A 84 -5.58 -8.18 9.68
C ASN A 84 -6.49 -8.10 10.94
N GLY A 85 -5.93 -8.26 12.15
CA GLY A 85 -6.67 -8.21 13.41
C GLY A 85 -7.51 -9.46 13.72
N ASP A 86 -7.49 -10.46 12.83
CA ASP A 86 -8.19 -11.75 12.98
C ASP A 86 -7.22 -12.92 13.27
N GLY A 87 -5.97 -12.60 13.58
CA GLY A 87 -4.88 -13.57 13.77
C GLY A 87 -4.19 -13.98 12.48
N THR A 88 -4.50 -13.33 11.38
CA THR A 88 -3.80 -13.49 10.11
C THR A 88 -3.01 -12.23 9.72
N TYR A 89 -2.00 -12.42 8.88
CA TYR A 89 -1.13 -11.36 8.39
C TYR A 89 -1.08 -11.41 6.86
N LYS A 90 -1.02 -10.24 6.24
CA LYS A 90 -0.85 -10.09 4.79
C LYS A 90 0.48 -9.40 4.50
N VAL A 91 1.21 -9.90 3.52
CA VAL A 91 2.34 -9.17 2.94
C VAL A 91 1.89 -8.54 1.63
N ALA A 92 2.10 -7.24 1.51
CA ALA A 92 1.71 -6.44 0.35
C ALA A 92 2.77 -5.40 0.04
N PRO A 93 2.83 -4.87 -1.18
CA PRO A 93 3.66 -3.70 -1.48
C PRO A 93 3.33 -2.53 -0.54
N ASN A 94 4.32 -1.69 -0.26
CA ASN A 94 4.08 -0.42 0.40
C ASN A 94 3.21 0.44 -0.49
N SER A 95 2.07 0.89 0.02
CA SER A 95 1.23 1.82 -0.72
C SER A 95 1.89 3.19 -0.75
N GLN A 96 1.81 3.84 -1.91
CA GLN A 96 2.14 5.25 -2.00
C GLN A 96 1.15 6.05 -1.14
N VAL A 97 1.66 6.82 -0.19
CA VAL A 97 0.87 7.80 0.55
C VAL A 97 0.82 9.09 -0.27
N TYR A 98 -0.38 9.58 -0.50
CA TYR A 98 -0.65 10.82 -1.22
C TYR A 98 -1.07 11.92 -0.25
N SER A 99 -0.52 13.11 -0.44
CA SER A 99 -0.82 14.29 0.37
C SER A 99 -1.30 15.45 -0.50
N VAL A 100 -2.43 16.05 -0.12
CA VAL A 100 -3.03 17.19 -0.83
C VAL A 100 -2.94 18.44 0.03
N THR A 101 -2.21 19.43 -0.43
CA THR A 101 -2.23 20.77 0.16
C THR A 101 -3.33 21.60 -0.51
N LEU A 102 -4.31 22.08 0.26
CA LEU A 102 -5.38 22.93 -0.23
C LEU A 102 -5.05 24.40 0.04
N ASN A 103 -4.62 25.13 -1.01
CA ASN A 103 -4.42 26.58 -0.92
C ASN A 103 -5.75 27.29 -1.17
N ALA A 104 -6.36 27.81 -0.11
CA ALA A 104 -7.66 28.45 -0.19
C ALA A 104 -7.62 29.85 -0.86
N CYS A 105 -6.47 30.36 -1.30
CA CYS A 105 -6.31 31.67 -1.98
C CYS A 105 -7.03 32.82 -1.25
N GLY A 106 -6.83 32.88 0.08
CA GLY A 106 -7.45 33.88 0.95
C GLY A 106 -8.86 33.52 1.43
N GLY A 107 -9.32 32.30 1.24
CA GLY A 107 -10.49 31.71 1.89
C GLY A 107 -10.15 31.08 3.24
N SER A 108 -11.17 30.45 3.88
CA SER A 108 -10.97 29.70 5.11
C SER A 108 -10.06 28.48 4.89
N GLU A 109 -9.26 28.14 5.89
CA GLU A 109 -8.45 26.93 5.86
C GLU A 109 -9.35 25.67 5.84
N VAL A 110 -9.00 24.73 5.02
CA VAL A 110 -9.58 23.41 4.89
C VAL A 110 -8.48 22.41 4.60
N MET A 111 -8.71 21.14 4.91
CA MET A 111 -7.70 20.08 4.72
C MET A 111 -8.33 18.79 4.24
N VAL A 112 -7.52 17.97 3.60
CA VAL A 112 -7.78 16.56 3.31
C VAL A 112 -6.70 15.77 4.04
N GLU A 113 -7.06 14.68 4.69
CA GLU A 113 -6.10 13.80 5.31
C GLU A 113 -5.30 13.04 4.24
N ASP A 114 -4.06 12.70 4.56
CA ASP A 114 -3.23 11.85 3.69
C ASP A 114 -3.92 10.51 3.47
N PHE A 115 -3.78 9.96 2.28
CA PHE A 115 -4.44 8.71 1.91
C PHE A 115 -3.53 7.83 1.03
N GLU A 116 -3.83 6.55 1.02
CA GLU A 116 -3.25 5.56 0.11
C GLU A 116 -4.26 5.26 -1.01
N GLU A 117 -3.77 4.91 -2.20
CA GLU A 117 -4.64 4.63 -3.36
C GLU A 117 -5.69 3.55 -3.04
N GLU A 118 -5.29 2.50 -2.31
CA GLU A 118 -6.19 1.40 -1.94
C GLU A 118 -7.35 1.84 -1.03
N ASN A 119 -7.16 2.93 -0.27
CA ASN A 119 -8.13 3.48 0.67
C ASN A 119 -9.07 4.53 0.05
N ILE A 120 -8.91 4.86 -1.24
CA ILE A 120 -9.83 5.75 -1.94
C ILE A 120 -11.18 5.04 -2.09
N PRO A 121 -12.28 5.61 -1.54
CA PRO A 121 -13.62 5.05 -1.68
C PRO A 121 -14.07 4.97 -3.15
N ASP A 122 -15.01 4.09 -3.48
CA ASP A 122 -15.54 3.93 -4.84
C ASP A 122 -16.16 5.21 -5.40
N ASN A 123 -16.73 6.07 -4.52
CA ASN A 123 -17.26 7.39 -4.88
C ASN A 123 -16.19 8.50 -4.86
N GLY A 124 -14.93 8.16 -4.57
CA GLY A 124 -13.82 9.09 -4.47
C GLY A 124 -13.74 9.85 -3.13
N ILE A 125 -12.69 10.65 -2.99
CA ILE A 125 -12.49 11.58 -1.87
C ILE A 125 -13.08 12.93 -2.28
N GLU A 126 -14.06 13.41 -1.52
CA GLU A 126 -14.63 14.75 -1.71
C GLU A 126 -13.67 15.82 -1.18
N LEU A 127 -13.50 16.89 -1.97
CA LEU A 127 -12.69 18.01 -1.55
C LEU A 127 -13.55 19.02 -0.76
N PRO A 128 -13.10 19.46 0.43
CA PRO A 128 -13.87 20.38 1.26
C PRO A 128 -14.05 21.75 0.57
N ILE A 129 -15.15 22.42 0.86
CA ILE A 129 -15.51 23.71 0.31
C ILE A 129 -15.10 24.82 1.27
N PRO A 130 -14.12 25.67 0.95
CA PRO A 130 -13.73 26.80 1.77
C PRO A 130 -14.75 27.96 1.62
N THR A 131 -14.68 28.91 2.52
CA THR A 131 -15.49 30.14 2.47
C THR A 131 -14.62 31.38 2.34
N LYS A 132 -15.10 32.40 1.59
CA LYS A 132 -14.45 33.70 1.45
C LYS A 132 -15.50 34.79 1.38
N ALA A 133 -15.44 35.77 2.31
CA ALA A 133 -16.43 36.83 2.40
C ALA A 133 -16.49 37.65 1.10
N GLY A 134 -17.67 37.80 0.53
CA GLY A 134 -17.88 38.52 -0.73
C GLY A 134 -17.55 37.73 -2.01
N TYR A 135 -17.20 36.45 -1.89
CA TYR A 135 -16.86 35.62 -3.04
C TYR A 135 -17.67 34.32 -3.06
N LYS A 136 -17.88 33.80 -4.26
CA LYS A 136 -18.40 32.45 -4.52
C LYS A 136 -17.23 31.54 -4.82
N PHE A 137 -17.23 30.35 -4.23
CA PHE A 137 -16.26 29.30 -4.56
C PHE A 137 -16.61 28.68 -5.92
N ASP A 138 -15.63 28.64 -6.82
CA ASP A 138 -15.79 28.10 -8.17
C ASP A 138 -15.22 26.67 -8.31
N GLY A 139 -14.34 26.27 -7.39
CA GLY A 139 -13.76 24.93 -7.39
C GLY A 139 -12.30 24.93 -7.00
N TRP A 140 -11.76 23.72 -6.89
CA TRP A 140 -10.32 23.46 -6.74
C TRP A 140 -9.67 23.26 -8.10
N TYR A 141 -8.47 23.79 -8.29
CA TYR A 141 -7.75 23.73 -9.57
C TYR A 141 -6.29 23.32 -9.34
N THR A 142 -5.66 22.70 -10.35
CA THR A 142 -4.27 22.26 -10.29
C THR A 142 -3.26 23.39 -10.29
N GLU A 143 -3.67 24.61 -10.62
CA GLU A 143 -2.80 25.81 -10.67
C GLU A 143 -3.59 27.02 -10.17
N GLU A 144 -2.87 28.01 -9.64
CA GLU A 144 -3.45 29.25 -9.14
C GLU A 144 -4.15 30.07 -10.26
N ASN A 145 -3.64 29.94 -11.49
CA ASN A 145 -4.21 30.58 -12.67
C ASN A 145 -4.33 29.54 -13.80
N ASN A 146 -5.51 29.39 -14.35
CA ASN A 146 -5.82 28.54 -15.53
C ASN A 146 -5.78 27.04 -15.35
N GLY A 147 -5.34 26.43 -14.35
CA GLY A 147 -5.24 24.97 -14.17
C GLY A 147 -6.53 24.18 -14.51
N SER A 148 -6.47 22.89 -14.44
CA SER A 148 -7.61 21.99 -14.59
C SER A 148 -8.40 21.91 -13.30
N GLN A 149 -9.75 21.94 -13.40
CA GLN A 149 -10.62 21.78 -12.23
C GLN A 149 -10.58 20.35 -11.70
N VAL A 150 -10.50 20.22 -10.36
CA VAL A 150 -10.49 18.95 -9.63
C VAL A 150 -11.75 18.91 -8.76
N ASN A 151 -12.70 18.05 -9.12
CA ASN A 151 -13.98 17.92 -8.41
C ASN A 151 -13.94 16.93 -7.24
N GLY A 152 -12.91 16.11 -7.18
CA GLY A 152 -12.65 15.06 -6.20
C GLY A 152 -11.50 14.19 -6.64
N ILE A 153 -11.02 13.33 -5.77
CA ILE A 153 -9.90 12.44 -6.06
C ILE A 153 -10.44 11.01 -6.14
N THR A 154 -10.21 10.36 -7.27
CA THR A 154 -10.62 8.98 -7.53
C THR A 154 -9.40 8.18 -7.97
N LYS A 155 -9.49 6.85 -7.96
CA LYS A 155 -8.41 6.00 -8.50
C LYS A 155 -8.12 6.29 -9.97
N ASP A 156 -9.15 6.65 -10.74
CA ASP A 156 -9.02 6.92 -12.18
C ASP A 156 -8.29 8.23 -12.51
N ASN A 157 -8.41 9.27 -11.64
CA ASN A 157 -7.78 10.56 -11.90
C ASN A 157 -6.51 10.82 -11.08
N LEU A 158 -6.09 9.85 -10.28
CA LEU A 158 -4.94 9.99 -9.38
C LEU A 158 -3.66 10.36 -10.14
N SER A 159 -3.37 9.66 -11.24
CA SER A 159 -2.19 9.90 -12.07
C SER A 159 -2.19 11.29 -12.74
N ASP A 160 -3.36 11.78 -13.13
CA ASP A 160 -3.52 13.09 -13.77
C ASP A 160 -3.31 14.24 -12.78
N ILE A 161 -3.79 14.06 -11.53
CA ILE A 161 -3.68 15.05 -10.46
C ILE A 161 -2.25 15.09 -9.92
N PHE A 162 -1.69 13.93 -9.57
CA PHE A 162 -0.39 13.83 -8.88
C PHE A 162 0.82 13.76 -9.81
N ARG A 163 0.66 13.40 -11.09
CA ARG A 163 1.73 13.38 -12.11
C ARG A 163 2.98 12.62 -11.68
N ASN A 164 2.78 11.48 -11.02
CA ASN A 164 3.81 10.61 -10.39
C ASN A 164 4.52 11.22 -9.16
N GLU A 165 4.01 12.32 -8.60
CA GLU A 165 4.48 12.86 -7.33
C GLU A 165 3.63 12.30 -6.17
N ALA A 166 4.17 12.33 -4.96
CA ALA A 166 3.43 11.94 -3.75
C ALA A 166 2.57 13.08 -3.20
N THR A 167 2.84 14.32 -3.61
CA THR A 167 2.20 15.51 -3.08
C THR A 167 1.71 16.41 -4.20
N VAL A 168 0.56 17.07 -3.97
CA VAL A 168 0.01 18.07 -4.88
C VAL A 168 -0.53 19.26 -4.10
N THR A 169 -0.46 20.44 -4.69
CA THR A 169 -1.16 21.63 -4.20
C THR A 169 -2.33 21.92 -5.13
N LEU A 170 -3.54 22.05 -4.58
CA LEU A 170 -4.71 22.51 -5.29
C LEU A 170 -5.06 23.94 -4.82
N TYR A 171 -5.51 24.75 -5.74
CA TYR A 171 -5.79 26.17 -5.54
C TYR A 171 -7.28 26.45 -5.66
N ALA A 172 -7.83 27.18 -4.69
CA ALA A 172 -9.22 27.64 -4.74
C ALA A 172 -9.38 28.77 -5.74
N HIS A 173 -10.31 28.64 -6.68
CA HIS A 173 -10.72 29.75 -7.53
C HIS A 173 -12.00 30.41 -7.00
N TRP A 174 -12.12 31.71 -7.19
CA TRP A 174 -13.17 32.54 -6.60
C TRP A 174 -13.74 33.56 -7.59
N THR A 175 -15.04 33.69 -7.60
CA THR A 175 -15.75 34.78 -8.31
C THR A 175 -16.28 35.80 -7.30
N LEU A 176 -15.98 37.09 -7.51
CA LEU A 176 -16.52 38.16 -6.68
C LEU A 176 -18.05 38.24 -6.81
N LEU A 177 -18.75 38.26 -5.69
CA LEU A 177 -20.19 38.46 -5.65
C LEU A 177 -20.51 39.93 -5.89
N ASN A 178 -21.26 40.23 -6.95
CA ASN A 178 -21.80 41.56 -7.20
C ASN A 178 -23.10 41.73 -6.43
N TYR A 179 -23.09 42.52 -5.38
CA TYR A 179 -24.30 42.97 -4.72
C TYR A 179 -24.86 44.20 -5.46
N THR A 180 -25.97 44.06 -6.14
CA THR A 180 -26.75 45.16 -6.75
C THR A 180 -27.82 45.64 -5.78
#